data_74e33f36d5fd9efc98d8ba2ee9182ea0
#
_entry.id   74e33f36d5fd9efc98d8ba2ee9182ea0
#
_cell.length_a   1.000
_cell.length_b   1.000
_cell.length_c   1.000
_cell.angle_alpha   90.00
_cell.angle_beta   90.00
_cell.angle_gamma   90.00
#
_symmetry.space_group_name_H-M   'P 1'
#
loop_
_entity.id
_entity.type
_entity.pdbx_description
1 polymer ?
#
loop_
_entity_poly.entity_id
_entity_poly.type
_entity_poly.pdbx_seq_one_letter_code
_entity_poly.pdbx_strand_id
1 'polypeptide(L)'
;MALRCSPRLLRTATAGLLRQGAPAAAQSRCLSSAQKTLGAAIQERYACKAFLPDAVPDKTLQEILKLTLRAPTGFNTQPYACVLVREQKDREKLAEAMMDSNARKVKEAPVVAVFAADCEPSKRVPRLQKLAHDNGAPVDFVSNMPHVVRLFSGEGVVASGLRAAIATAVSPLQPAPSNVSTEAWAYKQTTFAAATFLYAAQVHGLATCPMEGFDQIRVRNALDIPDRYGVPVVIALGHPNPAARPEKPSARLDPTEVFFDGKFGDSSEKIFSDK
;
A
#
# COMPACT_ATOMS: atom_id res chain seq x y z
N MET A 1 52.01 -28.38 -12.90
CA MET A 1 52.66 -29.02 -11.76
C MET A 1 51.59 -29.29 -10.72
N ALA A 2 51.16 -30.54 -10.66
CA ALA A 2 50.05 -30.99 -9.83
C ALA A 2 50.56 -31.34 -8.44
N LEU A 3 49.77 -31.01 -7.40
CA LEU A 3 49.87 -31.70 -6.14
C LEU A 3 48.46 -31.89 -5.57
N ARG A 4 47.98 -33.12 -5.74
CA ARG A 4 46.88 -33.71 -4.96
C ARG A 4 47.42 -34.05 -3.56
N CYS A 5 46.61 -33.86 -2.55
CA CYS A 5 46.65 -34.69 -1.36
C CYS A 5 45.24 -34.86 -0.78
N SER A 6 44.89 -36.11 -0.62
CA SER A 6 43.63 -36.68 -0.14
C SER A 6 43.79 -37.23 1.29
N PRO A 7 42.79 -37.85 1.94
CA PRO A 7 42.32 -37.55 3.30
C PRO A 7 42.67 -38.65 4.33
N ARG A 8 42.43 -38.40 5.63
CA ARG A 8 42.10 -39.48 6.63
C ARG A 8 41.66 -38.87 7.97
N LEU A 9 40.43 -39.08 8.30
CA LEU A 9 39.91 -39.86 9.46
C LEU A 9 40.51 -39.53 10.84
N LEU A 10 39.67 -39.00 11.72
CA LEU A 10 39.54 -39.54 13.08
C LEU A 10 38.17 -39.23 13.66
N ARG A 11 37.44 -40.29 13.97
CA ARG A 11 36.19 -40.29 14.76
C ARG A 11 36.56 -40.13 16.23
N THR A 12 35.86 -39.27 16.97
CA THR A 12 35.51 -39.53 18.36
C THR A 12 34.13 -38.93 18.63
N ALA A 13 33.28 -39.79 19.14
CA ALA A 13 31.94 -39.54 19.58
C ALA A 13 31.99 -38.83 20.95
N THR A 14 31.16 -37.82 21.10
CA THR A 14 30.58 -37.50 22.41
C THR A 14 29.12 -37.09 22.19
N ALA A 15 28.25 -37.85 22.81
CA ALA A 15 26.84 -37.61 22.95
C ALA A 15 26.59 -36.39 23.82
N GLY A 16 25.63 -35.59 23.48
CA GLY A 16 25.22 -34.50 24.36
C GLY A 16 24.10 -33.62 23.81
N LEU A 17 22.90 -33.93 24.23
CA LEU A 17 21.69 -33.10 24.27
C LEU A 17 21.11 -32.58 22.95
N LEU A 18 20.22 -33.39 22.40
CA LEU A 18 19.05 -32.98 21.67
C LEU A 18 18.23 -31.96 22.52
N ARG A 19 18.45 -30.67 22.31
CA ARG A 19 17.37 -29.67 22.57
C ARG A 19 16.39 -29.86 21.44
N GLN A 20 15.33 -30.58 21.69
CA GLN A 20 14.11 -30.52 20.91
C GLN A 20 13.57 -29.08 21.01
N GLY A 21 13.89 -28.29 19.97
CA GLY A 21 13.13 -27.08 19.69
C GLY A 21 11.69 -27.54 19.43
N ALA A 22 10.80 -27.21 20.36
CA ALA A 22 9.37 -27.38 20.13
C ALA A 22 9.03 -26.73 18.79
N PRO A 23 8.25 -27.38 17.90
CA PRO A 23 7.74 -26.73 16.72
C PRO A 23 6.98 -25.51 17.20
N ALA A 24 7.32 -24.33 16.68
CA ALA A 24 6.51 -23.17 16.81
C ALA A 24 5.14 -23.57 16.28
N ALA A 25 4.23 -23.88 17.18
CA ALA A 25 2.85 -24.14 16.85
C ALA A 25 2.40 -22.92 16.06
N ALA A 26 2.22 -23.10 14.76
CA ALA A 26 1.51 -22.19 13.92
C ALA A 26 0.15 -21.99 14.62
N GLN A 27 0.05 -20.89 15.37
CA GLN A 27 -1.24 -20.42 15.83
C GLN A 27 -1.97 -19.98 14.56
N SER A 28 -2.58 -20.96 13.89
CA SER A 28 -3.72 -20.76 13.04
C SER A 28 -4.74 -20.07 13.93
N ARG A 29 -4.69 -18.73 13.97
CA ARG A 29 -5.80 -17.94 14.44
C ARG A 29 -6.94 -18.29 13.52
N CYS A 30 -7.83 -19.16 13.98
CA CYS A 30 -9.11 -19.37 13.37
C CYS A 30 -9.72 -17.98 13.17
N LEU A 31 -9.70 -17.50 11.94
CA LEU A 31 -10.44 -16.28 11.58
C LEU A 31 -11.85 -16.54 12.08
N SER A 32 -12.42 -15.63 12.87
CA SER A 32 -13.80 -15.76 13.33
C SER A 32 -14.66 -16.07 12.10
N SER A 33 -15.64 -16.94 12.24
CA SER A 33 -16.53 -17.39 11.14
C SER A 33 -17.24 -16.25 10.39
N ALA A 34 -17.05 -15.01 10.84
CA ALA A 34 -17.58 -13.78 10.26
C ALA A 34 -16.60 -13.06 9.29
N GLN A 35 -15.30 -13.43 9.23
CA GLN A 35 -14.35 -12.77 8.33
C GLN A 35 -14.37 -13.40 6.95
N LYS A 36 -14.50 -12.56 5.91
CA LYS A 36 -14.45 -13.00 4.52
C LYS A 36 -13.02 -13.38 4.12
N THR A 37 -12.89 -14.37 3.23
CA THR A 37 -11.59 -14.60 2.56
C THR A 37 -11.19 -13.38 1.74
N LEU A 38 -9.90 -13.19 1.50
CA LEU A 38 -9.43 -12.08 0.68
C LEU A 38 -10.00 -12.13 -0.75
N GLY A 39 -10.11 -13.31 -1.35
CA GLY A 39 -10.71 -13.47 -2.67
C GLY A 39 -12.16 -13.00 -2.73
N ALA A 40 -13.00 -13.44 -1.77
CA ALA A 40 -14.36 -12.97 -1.65
C ALA A 40 -14.44 -11.46 -1.40
N ALA A 41 -13.55 -10.92 -0.55
CA ALA A 41 -13.49 -9.49 -0.28
C ALA A 41 -13.19 -8.66 -1.54
N ILE A 42 -12.27 -9.13 -2.40
CA ILE A 42 -11.93 -8.46 -3.66
C ILE A 42 -13.13 -8.49 -4.62
N GLN A 43 -13.79 -9.63 -4.76
CA GLN A 43 -14.93 -9.81 -5.67
C GLN A 43 -16.16 -9.00 -5.26
N GLU A 44 -16.45 -8.98 -3.96
CA GLU A 44 -17.68 -8.37 -3.44
C GLU A 44 -17.53 -6.86 -3.17
N ARG A 45 -16.30 -6.33 -3.12
CA ARG A 45 -16.04 -4.92 -2.85
C ARG A 45 -16.62 -4.03 -3.94
N TYR A 46 -17.34 -3.01 -3.52
CA TYR A 46 -17.86 -1.93 -4.37
C TYR A 46 -17.61 -0.56 -3.71
N ALA A 47 -17.75 0.53 -4.47
CA ALA A 47 -17.70 1.88 -3.92
C ALA A 47 -19.05 2.22 -3.27
N CYS A 48 -19.12 2.08 -1.95
CA CYS A 48 -20.33 2.30 -1.15
C CYS A 48 -20.77 3.77 -1.22
N LYS A 49 -22.04 4.02 -1.55
CA LYS A 49 -22.58 5.36 -1.73
C LYS A 49 -23.37 5.89 -0.52
N ALA A 50 -23.71 5.01 0.42
CA ALA A 50 -24.41 5.37 1.66
C ALA A 50 -23.99 4.44 2.79
N PHE A 51 -23.85 5.00 3.96
CA PHE A 51 -23.38 4.32 5.16
C PHE A 51 -24.46 4.37 6.26
N LEU A 52 -24.47 3.38 7.13
CA LEU A 52 -25.21 3.42 8.38
C LEU A 52 -24.45 4.30 9.39
N PRO A 53 -25.14 4.93 10.34
CA PRO A 53 -24.50 5.81 11.32
C PRO A 53 -23.71 5.06 12.41
N ASP A 54 -23.76 3.73 12.39
CA ASP A 54 -23.14 2.88 13.40
C ASP A 54 -21.62 3.09 13.44
N ALA A 55 -21.10 3.28 14.64
CA ALA A 55 -19.66 3.51 14.83
C ALA A 55 -18.83 2.29 14.45
N VAL A 56 -17.67 2.50 13.87
CA VAL A 56 -16.68 1.45 13.64
C VAL A 56 -15.92 1.21 14.94
N PRO A 57 -15.92 -0.02 15.50
CA PRO A 57 -15.20 -0.31 16.73
C PRO A 57 -13.70 -0.06 16.61
N ASP A 58 -13.08 0.53 17.63
CA ASP A 58 -11.63 0.84 17.64
C ASP A 58 -10.77 -0.39 17.40
N LYS A 59 -11.16 -1.55 17.93
CA LYS A 59 -10.44 -2.82 17.72
C LYS A 59 -10.43 -3.21 16.24
N THR A 60 -11.58 -3.13 15.57
CA THR A 60 -11.70 -3.42 14.14
C THR A 60 -10.86 -2.45 13.31
N LEU A 61 -10.95 -1.15 13.62
CA LEU A 61 -10.15 -0.13 12.95
C LEU A 61 -8.64 -0.38 13.15
N GLN A 62 -8.21 -0.73 14.36
CA GLN A 62 -6.83 -1.08 14.65
C GLN A 62 -6.33 -2.28 13.83
N GLU A 63 -7.16 -3.32 13.67
CA GLU A 63 -6.83 -4.50 12.86
C GLU A 63 -6.66 -4.13 11.39
N ILE A 64 -7.58 -3.33 10.84
CA ILE A 64 -7.50 -2.80 9.47
C ILE A 64 -6.21 -1.99 9.26
N LEU A 65 -5.86 -1.10 10.19
CA LEU A 65 -4.67 -0.27 10.08
C LEU A 65 -3.37 -1.09 10.20
N LYS A 66 -3.34 -2.12 11.04
CA LYS A 66 -2.20 -3.06 11.12
C LYS A 66 -1.98 -3.81 9.81
N LEU A 67 -3.06 -4.23 9.15
CA LEU A 67 -2.97 -4.85 7.81
C LEU A 67 -2.50 -3.83 6.77
N THR A 68 -3.00 -2.61 6.81
CA THR A 68 -2.60 -1.52 5.91
C THR A 68 -1.10 -1.23 5.98
N LEU A 69 -0.50 -1.27 7.17
CA LEU A 69 0.94 -1.11 7.36
C LEU A 69 1.79 -2.21 6.68
N ARG A 70 1.19 -3.33 6.26
CA ARG A 70 1.87 -4.40 5.53
C ARG A 70 1.92 -4.17 4.02
N ALA A 71 1.35 -3.07 3.52
CA ALA A 71 1.42 -2.72 2.11
C ALA A 71 2.89 -2.58 1.66
N PRO A 72 3.26 -3.13 0.49
CA PRO A 72 4.61 -2.99 -0.04
C PRO A 72 4.88 -1.56 -0.49
N THR A 73 6.11 -1.09 -0.28
CA THR A 73 6.59 0.18 -0.84
C THR A 73 8.03 0.03 -1.30
N GLY A 74 8.42 0.78 -2.32
CA GLY A 74 9.80 0.76 -2.83
C GLY A 74 10.80 1.01 -1.68
N PHE A 75 11.76 0.11 -1.52
CA PHE A 75 12.77 0.13 -0.44
C PHE A 75 12.18 0.23 0.98
N ASN A 76 10.94 -0.20 1.16
CA ASN A 76 10.20 -0.08 2.42
C ASN A 76 10.15 1.36 2.96
N THR A 77 10.09 2.34 2.07
CA THR A 77 10.14 3.77 2.43
C THR A 77 8.88 4.27 3.10
N GLN A 78 7.76 3.58 2.93
CA GLN A 78 6.47 3.91 3.56
C GLN A 78 6.15 5.42 3.46
N PRO A 79 6.19 6.04 2.26
CA PRO A 79 6.13 7.50 2.09
C PRO A 79 4.68 7.98 2.15
N TYR A 80 3.96 7.60 3.20
CA TYR A 80 2.56 7.97 3.39
C TYR A 80 2.24 8.22 4.86
N ALA A 81 1.18 8.97 5.06
CA ALA A 81 0.46 9.09 6.32
C ALA A 81 -1.03 8.86 6.06
N CYS A 82 -1.78 8.55 7.10
CA CYS A 82 -3.22 8.44 7.01
C CYS A 82 -3.84 9.20 8.19
N VAL A 83 -4.70 10.17 7.88
CA VAL A 83 -5.48 10.91 8.88
C VAL A 83 -6.87 10.28 8.96
N LEU A 84 -7.25 9.83 10.15
CA LEU A 84 -8.59 9.29 10.40
C LEU A 84 -9.49 10.38 10.96
N VAL A 85 -10.51 10.78 10.22
CA VAL A 85 -11.49 11.80 10.61
C VAL A 85 -12.74 11.07 11.11
N ARG A 86 -13.02 11.17 12.42
CA ARG A 86 -14.09 10.46 13.11
C ARG A 86 -15.14 11.39 13.70
N GLU A 87 -14.70 12.53 14.23
CA GLU A 87 -15.60 13.50 14.83
C GLU A 87 -16.48 14.16 13.77
N GLN A 88 -17.76 14.32 14.07
CA GLN A 88 -18.75 14.89 13.14
C GLN A 88 -18.34 16.26 12.64
N LYS A 89 -17.91 17.16 13.53
CA LYS A 89 -17.47 18.53 13.20
C LYS A 89 -16.28 18.53 12.21
N ASP A 90 -15.36 17.58 12.35
CA ASP A 90 -14.17 17.50 11.50
C ASP A 90 -14.52 16.91 10.12
N ARG A 91 -15.48 15.96 10.08
CA ARG A 91 -16.05 15.48 8.81
C ARG A 91 -16.84 16.56 8.08
N GLU A 92 -17.59 17.39 8.78
CA GLU A 92 -18.29 18.53 8.20
C GLU A 92 -17.31 19.53 7.59
N LYS A 93 -16.24 19.89 8.31
CA LYS A 93 -15.15 20.74 7.80
C LYS A 93 -14.46 20.12 6.57
N LEU A 94 -14.16 18.82 6.61
CA LEU A 94 -13.57 18.10 5.48
C LEU A 94 -14.52 18.06 4.27
N ALA A 95 -15.82 17.93 4.51
CA ALA A 95 -16.82 17.87 3.45
C ALA A 95 -16.89 19.14 2.60
N GLU A 96 -16.50 20.30 3.16
CA GLU A 96 -16.40 21.57 2.42
C GLU A 96 -15.29 21.57 1.36
N ALA A 97 -14.34 20.64 1.47
CA ALA A 97 -13.28 20.43 0.49
C ALA A 97 -13.65 19.40 -0.58
N MET A 98 -14.77 18.70 -0.42
CA MET A 98 -15.19 17.62 -1.30
C MET A 98 -16.11 18.13 -2.41
N MET A 99 -15.99 17.56 -3.61
CA MET A 99 -16.82 17.90 -4.77
C MET A 99 -18.11 17.08 -4.80
N ASP A 100 -19.21 17.67 -5.23
CA ASP A 100 -20.50 17.05 -5.52
C ASP A 100 -21.00 16.08 -4.40
N SER A 101 -21.38 14.87 -4.80
CA SER A 101 -21.89 13.85 -3.89
C SER A 101 -20.87 13.30 -2.90
N ASN A 102 -19.57 13.62 -3.04
CA ASN A 102 -18.54 13.17 -2.11
C ASN A 102 -18.66 13.84 -0.75
N ALA A 103 -19.08 15.11 -0.72
CA ALA A 103 -19.35 15.84 0.52
C ALA A 103 -20.36 15.10 1.41
N ARG A 104 -21.46 14.59 0.82
CA ARG A 104 -22.46 13.81 1.55
C ARG A 104 -21.87 12.54 2.13
N LYS A 105 -21.08 11.78 1.35
CA LYS A 105 -20.46 10.53 1.81
C LYS A 105 -19.49 10.75 2.98
N VAL A 106 -18.74 11.86 2.96
CA VAL A 106 -17.84 12.24 4.06
C VAL A 106 -18.62 12.56 5.34
N LYS A 107 -19.78 13.23 5.23
CA LYS A 107 -20.63 13.56 6.38
C LYS A 107 -21.29 12.30 6.98
N GLU A 108 -21.77 11.38 6.13
CA GLU A 108 -22.52 10.20 6.54
C GLU A 108 -21.64 9.07 7.09
N ALA A 109 -20.44 8.88 6.53
CA ALA A 109 -19.58 7.79 6.97
C ALA A 109 -19.05 8.02 8.39
N PRO A 110 -19.08 7.00 9.27
CA PRO A 110 -18.58 7.14 10.65
C PRO A 110 -17.07 7.37 10.73
N VAL A 111 -16.32 6.99 9.70
CA VAL A 111 -14.86 7.22 9.59
C VAL A 111 -14.51 7.65 8.18
N VAL A 112 -13.63 8.64 8.05
CA VAL A 112 -13.01 8.99 6.77
C VAL A 112 -11.50 8.88 6.91
N ALA A 113 -10.86 8.09 6.05
CA ALA A 113 -9.42 7.94 5.97
C ALA A 113 -8.86 8.81 4.84
N VAL A 114 -8.04 9.79 5.16
CA VAL A 114 -7.35 10.65 4.20
C VAL A 114 -5.92 10.18 4.07
N PHE A 115 -5.57 9.59 2.93
CA PHE A 115 -4.22 9.17 2.65
C PHE A 115 -3.41 10.35 2.10
N ALA A 116 -2.28 10.63 2.74
CA ALA A 116 -1.35 11.69 2.39
C ALA A 116 -0.01 11.10 1.97
N ALA A 117 0.46 11.46 0.78
CA ALA A 117 1.68 10.97 0.16
C ALA A 117 2.84 11.94 0.43
N ASP A 118 3.92 11.47 1.02
CA ASP A 118 5.10 12.27 1.37
C ASP A 118 5.98 12.52 0.13
N CYS A 119 6.00 13.76 -0.36
CA CYS A 119 6.81 14.17 -1.50
C CYS A 119 8.25 14.55 -1.11
N GLU A 120 8.62 14.38 0.15
CA GLU A 120 10.00 14.53 0.64
C GLU A 120 10.43 13.25 1.40
N PRO A 121 10.44 12.07 0.73
CA PRO A 121 10.70 10.79 1.38
C PRO A 121 12.11 10.70 2.00
N SER A 122 13.06 11.49 1.53
CA SER A 122 14.42 11.54 2.11
C SER A 122 14.40 12.00 3.57
N LYS A 123 13.42 12.79 4.00
CA LYS A 123 13.28 13.22 5.41
C LYS A 123 13.00 12.05 6.36
N ARG A 124 12.48 10.93 5.85
CA ARG A 124 12.24 9.70 6.63
C ARG A 124 13.45 8.77 6.70
N VAL A 125 14.45 8.96 5.83
CA VAL A 125 15.58 8.03 5.70
C VAL A 125 16.29 7.75 7.02
N PRO A 126 16.63 8.73 7.89
CA PRO A 126 17.29 8.44 9.15
C PRO A 126 16.50 7.49 10.05
N ARG A 127 15.17 7.65 10.09
CA ARG A 127 14.27 6.78 10.83
C ARG A 127 14.19 5.37 10.22
N LEU A 128 14.17 5.31 8.89
CA LEU A 128 14.11 4.04 8.15
C LEU A 128 15.42 3.25 8.27
N GLN A 129 16.56 3.94 8.23
CA GLN A 129 17.87 3.32 8.47
C GLN A 129 17.94 2.68 9.85
N LYS A 130 17.51 3.42 10.89
CA LYS A 130 17.43 2.86 12.25
C LYS A 130 16.52 1.64 12.30
N LEU A 131 15.33 1.73 11.72
CA LEU A 131 14.36 0.63 11.67
C LEU A 131 14.93 -0.60 10.96
N ALA A 132 15.59 -0.41 9.82
CA ALA A 132 16.20 -1.48 9.05
C ALA A 132 17.35 -2.13 9.82
N HIS A 133 18.23 -1.34 10.41
CA HIS A 133 19.35 -1.81 11.25
C HIS A 133 18.84 -2.63 12.45
N ASP A 134 17.86 -2.11 13.20
CA ASP A 134 17.30 -2.77 14.38
C ASP A 134 16.60 -4.11 14.02
N ASN A 135 16.22 -4.29 12.76
CA ASN A 135 15.63 -5.54 12.23
C ASN A 135 16.63 -6.41 11.46
N GLY A 136 17.94 -6.17 11.60
CA GLY A 136 18.99 -7.02 11.04
C GLY A 136 19.17 -6.91 9.52
N ALA A 137 18.78 -5.81 8.91
CA ALA A 137 19.04 -5.59 7.49
C ALA A 137 20.55 -5.49 7.21
N PRO A 138 21.04 -5.94 6.03
CA PRO A 138 22.45 -5.85 5.66
C PRO A 138 22.97 -4.39 5.75
N VAL A 139 24.20 -4.23 6.27
CA VAL A 139 24.82 -2.91 6.46
C VAL A 139 24.88 -2.11 5.16
N ASP A 140 25.23 -2.76 4.05
CA ASP A 140 25.29 -2.11 2.73
C ASP A 140 23.93 -1.59 2.26
N PHE A 141 22.84 -2.31 2.55
CA PHE A 141 21.49 -1.83 2.27
C PHE A 141 21.18 -0.58 3.09
N VAL A 142 21.47 -0.60 4.39
CA VAL A 142 21.19 0.52 5.30
C VAL A 142 22.00 1.76 4.92
N SER A 143 23.30 1.59 4.64
CA SER A 143 24.19 2.71 4.27
C SER A 143 23.85 3.34 2.92
N ASN A 144 23.39 2.54 1.95
CA ASN A 144 23.02 3.02 0.61
C ASN A 144 21.60 3.61 0.53
N MET A 145 20.75 3.42 1.55
CA MET A 145 19.37 3.87 1.55
C MET A 145 19.17 5.36 1.19
N PRO A 146 19.98 6.33 1.68
CA PRO A 146 19.81 7.74 1.31
C PRO A 146 19.96 7.98 -0.20
N HIS A 147 20.93 7.32 -0.84
CA HIS A 147 21.17 7.46 -2.28
C HIS A 147 20.06 6.82 -3.10
N VAL A 148 19.68 5.61 -2.73
CA VAL A 148 18.65 4.84 -3.42
C VAL A 148 17.28 5.54 -3.33
N VAL A 149 16.88 6.02 -2.14
CA VAL A 149 15.62 6.73 -1.97
C VAL A 149 15.57 7.98 -2.84
N ARG A 150 16.61 8.83 -2.84
CA ARG A 150 16.67 10.03 -3.69
C ARG A 150 16.67 9.70 -5.18
N LEU A 151 17.39 8.66 -5.58
CA LEU A 151 17.48 8.25 -6.98
C LEU A 151 16.13 7.83 -7.52
N PHE A 152 15.38 6.97 -6.79
CA PHE A 152 14.14 6.38 -7.29
C PHE A 152 12.89 7.21 -6.97
N SER A 153 12.89 8.06 -5.92
CA SER A 153 11.78 8.95 -5.63
C SER A 153 11.72 10.17 -6.56
N GLY A 154 12.80 10.48 -7.24
CA GLY A 154 12.84 11.69 -8.07
C GLY A 154 12.89 13.00 -7.27
N GLU A 155 13.18 12.97 -5.98
CA GLU A 155 13.13 14.15 -5.10
C GLU A 155 14.07 15.27 -5.56
N GLY A 156 13.50 16.49 -5.65
CA GLY A 156 14.20 17.72 -6.09
C GLY A 156 13.84 18.14 -7.52
N VAL A 157 13.27 19.35 -7.68
CA VAL A 157 12.71 19.84 -8.95
C VAL A 157 13.79 19.95 -10.05
N VAL A 158 14.95 20.49 -9.75
CA VAL A 158 16.06 20.63 -10.72
C VAL A 158 16.66 19.26 -11.06
N ALA A 159 16.76 18.39 -10.06
CA ALA A 159 17.31 17.06 -10.24
C ALA A 159 16.38 16.11 -11.06
N SER A 160 15.08 16.35 -11.10
CA SER A 160 14.17 15.51 -11.88
C SER A 160 14.30 15.73 -13.38
N GLY A 161 14.40 16.99 -13.85
CA GLY A 161 14.59 17.31 -15.26
C GLY A 161 15.94 16.81 -15.81
N LEU A 162 17.03 17.01 -15.04
CA LEU A 162 18.34 16.52 -15.41
C LEU A 162 18.39 14.99 -15.46
N ARG A 163 17.77 14.32 -14.50
CA ARG A 163 17.67 12.85 -14.50
C ARG A 163 16.85 12.31 -15.68
N ALA A 164 15.78 13.00 -16.08
CA ALA A 164 15.00 12.63 -17.27
C ALA A 164 15.89 12.66 -18.52
N ALA A 165 16.63 13.73 -18.71
CA ALA A 165 17.54 13.87 -19.85
C ALA A 165 18.62 12.77 -19.84
N ILE A 166 19.26 12.55 -18.69
CA ILE A 166 20.27 11.49 -18.53
C ILE A 166 19.67 10.11 -18.77
N ALA A 167 18.52 9.79 -18.17
CA ALA A 167 17.88 8.50 -18.35
C ALA A 167 17.51 8.26 -19.82
N THR A 168 17.00 9.27 -20.52
CA THR A 168 16.68 9.17 -21.96
C THR A 168 17.91 8.92 -22.80
N ALA A 169 19.03 9.59 -22.49
CA ALA A 169 20.28 9.41 -23.23
C ALA A 169 20.98 8.07 -22.93
N VAL A 170 20.86 7.56 -21.71
CA VAL A 170 21.56 6.35 -21.26
C VAL A 170 20.75 5.07 -21.52
N SER A 171 19.40 5.14 -21.46
CA SER A 171 18.52 3.98 -21.60
C SER A 171 18.75 3.13 -22.86
N PRO A 172 19.10 3.69 -24.03
CA PRO A 172 19.45 2.87 -25.20
C PRO A 172 20.75 2.06 -25.04
N LEU A 173 21.62 2.46 -24.12
CA LEU A 173 22.95 1.86 -23.92
C LEU A 173 22.97 0.90 -22.74
N GLN A 174 22.27 1.26 -21.66
CA GLN A 174 22.17 0.42 -20.45
C GLN A 174 20.87 0.73 -19.69
N PRO A 175 20.38 -0.22 -18.88
CA PRO A 175 19.19 0.03 -18.06
C PRO A 175 19.38 1.25 -17.14
N ALA A 176 18.44 2.20 -17.22
CA ALA A 176 18.39 3.38 -16.37
C ALA A 176 17.07 3.41 -15.58
N PRO A 177 17.05 3.92 -14.33
CA PRO A 177 15.83 4.07 -13.56
C PRO A 177 14.81 4.95 -14.29
N SER A 178 13.53 4.53 -14.27
CA SER A 178 12.44 5.34 -14.82
C SER A 178 12.38 6.68 -14.09
N ASN A 179 12.35 7.77 -14.85
CA ASN A 179 12.19 9.11 -14.29
C ASN A 179 10.69 9.43 -14.17
N VAL A 180 10.23 9.59 -12.93
CA VAL A 180 8.89 10.05 -12.60
C VAL A 180 8.98 11.21 -11.63
N SER A 181 7.96 12.10 -11.61
CA SER A 181 7.91 13.14 -10.58
C SER A 181 7.84 12.51 -9.18
N THR A 182 8.34 13.21 -8.18
CA THR A 182 8.27 12.74 -6.78
C THR A 182 6.83 12.53 -6.35
N GLU A 183 5.93 13.39 -6.79
CA GLU A 183 4.50 13.26 -6.51
C GLU A 183 3.93 11.95 -7.11
N ALA A 184 4.17 11.70 -8.40
CA ALA A 184 3.70 10.47 -9.04
C ALA A 184 4.29 9.22 -8.37
N TRP A 185 5.58 9.27 -7.97
CA TRP A 185 6.21 8.19 -7.23
C TRP A 185 5.55 7.99 -5.85
N ALA A 186 5.37 9.07 -5.08
CA ALA A 186 4.78 9.02 -3.75
C ALA A 186 3.31 8.56 -3.80
N TYR A 187 2.52 9.04 -4.77
CA TYR A 187 1.15 8.62 -5.00
C TYR A 187 1.06 7.12 -5.30
N LYS A 188 1.91 6.62 -6.20
CA LYS A 188 1.99 5.19 -6.51
C LYS A 188 2.26 4.35 -5.25
N GLN A 189 3.20 4.74 -4.40
CA GLN A 189 3.50 4.02 -3.16
C GLN A 189 2.31 4.09 -2.17
N THR A 190 1.70 5.27 -2.04
CA THR A 190 0.56 5.49 -1.13
C THR A 190 -0.67 4.70 -1.56
N THR A 191 -0.87 4.54 -2.87
CA THR A 191 -2.00 3.78 -3.43
C THR A 191 -1.96 2.30 -3.03
N PHE A 192 -0.78 1.69 -2.86
CA PHE A 192 -0.69 0.33 -2.32
C PHE A 192 -1.25 0.23 -0.90
N ALA A 193 -0.95 1.21 -0.04
CA ALA A 193 -1.50 1.25 1.31
C ALA A 193 -3.01 1.51 1.30
N ALA A 194 -3.48 2.44 0.46
CA ALA A 194 -4.91 2.72 0.30
C ALA A 194 -5.68 1.49 -0.21
N ALA A 195 -5.16 0.76 -1.21
CA ALA A 195 -5.77 -0.47 -1.71
C ALA A 195 -5.81 -1.56 -0.63
N THR A 196 -4.72 -1.73 0.13
CA THR A 196 -4.69 -2.68 1.24
C THR A 196 -5.73 -2.33 2.30
N PHE A 197 -5.91 -1.03 2.61
CA PHE A 197 -6.96 -0.55 3.52
C PHE A 197 -8.37 -0.92 3.02
N LEU A 198 -8.65 -0.75 1.72
CA LEU A 198 -9.95 -1.11 1.12
C LEU A 198 -10.27 -2.60 1.32
N TYR A 199 -9.29 -3.47 1.05
CA TYR A 199 -9.46 -4.92 1.18
C TYR A 199 -9.54 -5.36 2.64
N ALA A 200 -8.71 -4.79 3.52
CA ALA A 200 -8.77 -5.06 4.95
C ALA A 200 -10.13 -4.68 5.54
N ALA A 201 -10.68 -3.52 5.18
CA ALA A 201 -12.01 -3.10 5.59
C ALA A 201 -13.10 -4.11 5.13
N GLN A 202 -13.03 -4.54 3.87
CA GLN A 202 -14.00 -5.48 3.32
C GLN A 202 -13.93 -6.86 3.98
N VAL A 203 -12.73 -7.34 4.35
CA VAL A 203 -12.55 -8.59 5.12
C VAL A 203 -13.25 -8.51 6.48
N HIS A 204 -13.25 -7.33 7.10
CA HIS A 204 -13.94 -7.06 8.38
C HIS A 204 -15.44 -6.71 8.22
N GLY A 205 -16.02 -6.89 7.03
CA GLY A 205 -17.45 -6.63 6.78
C GLY A 205 -17.82 -5.15 6.68
N LEU A 206 -16.82 -4.26 6.60
CA LEU A 206 -17.03 -2.83 6.38
C LEU A 206 -16.95 -2.48 4.90
N ALA A 207 -17.74 -1.50 4.51
CA ALA A 207 -17.71 -0.96 3.15
C ALA A 207 -16.87 0.31 3.08
N THR A 208 -16.35 0.59 1.87
CA THR A 208 -15.53 1.76 1.60
C THR A 208 -15.97 2.47 0.34
N CYS A 209 -15.69 3.78 0.27
CA CYS A 209 -15.80 4.56 -0.95
C CYS A 209 -14.53 5.38 -1.16
N PRO A 210 -13.61 4.94 -2.05
CA PRO A 210 -12.50 5.79 -2.47
C PRO A 210 -13.02 6.94 -3.33
N MET A 211 -12.50 8.14 -3.11
CA MET A 211 -12.90 9.39 -3.73
C MET A 211 -11.67 10.20 -4.13
N GLU A 212 -11.69 10.75 -5.35
CA GLU A 212 -10.67 11.65 -5.90
C GLU A 212 -11.26 13.05 -6.21
N GLY A 213 -12.59 13.20 -6.20
CA GLY A 213 -13.27 14.47 -6.40
C GLY A 213 -13.23 15.33 -5.14
N PHE A 214 -12.15 16.07 -4.94
CA PHE A 214 -11.93 17.01 -3.84
C PHE A 214 -10.89 18.07 -4.22
N ASP A 215 -10.90 19.19 -3.48
CA ASP A 215 -9.85 20.20 -3.53
C ASP A 215 -8.74 19.84 -2.54
N GLN A 216 -7.58 19.42 -3.08
CA GLN A 216 -6.44 18.98 -2.28
C GLN A 216 -5.92 20.04 -1.30
N ILE A 217 -5.93 21.34 -1.70
CA ILE A 217 -5.46 22.44 -0.85
C ILE A 217 -6.39 22.59 0.34
N ARG A 218 -7.70 22.58 0.09
CA ARG A 218 -8.70 22.64 1.16
C ARG A 218 -8.67 21.45 2.08
N VAL A 219 -8.48 20.22 1.55
CA VAL A 219 -8.32 19.00 2.39
C VAL A 219 -7.12 19.15 3.31
N ARG A 220 -5.96 19.58 2.79
CA ARG A 220 -4.76 19.81 3.60
C ARG A 220 -5.01 20.84 4.70
N ASN A 221 -5.61 21.97 4.35
CA ASN A 221 -5.92 23.04 5.31
C ASN A 221 -6.95 22.60 6.37
N ALA A 222 -7.94 21.78 5.98
CA ALA A 222 -8.94 21.28 6.92
C ALA A 222 -8.38 20.36 7.99
N LEU A 223 -7.29 19.66 7.68
CA LEU A 223 -6.69 18.62 8.52
C LEU A 223 -5.24 18.91 8.95
N ASP A 224 -4.77 20.15 8.78
CA ASP A 224 -3.41 20.59 9.11
C ASP A 224 -2.32 19.67 8.51
N ILE A 225 -2.55 19.15 7.29
CA ILE A 225 -1.59 18.33 6.56
C ILE A 225 -0.52 19.23 5.96
N PRO A 226 0.79 19.01 6.28
CA PRO A 226 1.87 19.87 5.76
C PRO A 226 1.96 19.87 4.23
N ASP A 227 2.41 20.99 3.65
CA ASP A 227 2.49 21.20 2.18
C ASP A 227 3.33 20.17 1.42
N ARG A 228 4.30 19.54 2.08
CA ARG A 228 5.09 18.46 1.47
C ARG A 228 4.29 17.20 1.16
N TYR A 229 3.05 17.10 1.66
CA TYR A 229 2.18 15.96 1.39
C TYR A 229 1.16 16.29 0.31
N GLY A 230 1.10 15.43 -0.72
CA GLY A 230 -0.05 15.38 -1.62
C GLY A 230 -1.13 14.46 -1.07
N VAL A 231 -2.36 14.60 -1.57
CA VAL A 231 -3.49 13.73 -1.15
C VAL A 231 -4.00 12.97 -2.37
N PRO A 232 -3.57 11.71 -2.58
CA PRO A 232 -4.02 10.91 -3.72
C PRO A 232 -5.47 10.42 -3.60
N VAL A 233 -5.98 10.19 -2.38
CA VAL A 233 -7.31 9.61 -2.18
C VAL A 233 -7.87 9.89 -0.79
N VAL A 234 -9.18 10.12 -0.74
CA VAL A 234 -10.00 10.19 0.48
C VAL A 234 -10.93 8.99 0.48
N ILE A 235 -11.00 8.24 1.58
CA ILE A 235 -11.78 6.99 1.66
C ILE A 235 -12.79 7.09 2.80
N ALA A 236 -14.08 7.10 2.46
CA ALA A 236 -15.15 6.91 3.43
C ALA A 236 -15.22 5.43 3.84
N LEU A 237 -15.40 5.16 5.14
CA LEU A 237 -15.44 3.82 5.74
C LEU A 237 -16.61 3.72 6.73
N GLY A 238 -17.35 2.62 6.68
CA GLY A 238 -18.44 2.37 7.62
C GLY A 238 -19.21 1.10 7.28
N HIS A 239 -20.29 0.89 8.03
CA HIS A 239 -21.24 -0.18 7.74
C HIS A 239 -22.08 0.20 6.51
N PRO A 240 -22.20 -0.70 5.50
CA PRO A 240 -22.94 -0.38 4.29
C PRO A 240 -24.45 -0.28 4.60
N ASN A 241 -25.12 0.72 4.00
CA ASN A 241 -26.56 0.73 3.98
C ASN A 241 -27.07 -0.29 2.93
N PRO A 242 -27.78 -1.36 3.33
CA PRO A 242 -28.22 -2.40 2.40
C PRO A 242 -29.13 -1.88 1.29
N ALA A 243 -29.92 -0.84 1.58
CA ALA A 243 -30.85 -0.25 0.59
C ALA A 243 -30.14 0.46 -0.56
N ALA A 244 -28.86 0.82 -0.38
CA ALA A 244 -28.04 1.50 -1.40
C ALA A 244 -27.00 0.56 -2.05
N ARG A 245 -27.09 -0.75 -1.80
CA ARG A 245 -26.18 -1.72 -2.44
C ARG A 245 -26.56 -1.86 -3.91
N PRO A 246 -25.58 -1.78 -4.85
CA PRO A 246 -25.88 -2.00 -6.25
C PRO A 246 -26.33 -3.46 -6.48
N GLU A 247 -27.33 -3.65 -7.33
CA GLU A 247 -27.85 -4.98 -7.68
C GLU A 247 -26.81 -5.85 -8.41
N LYS A 248 -25.95 -5.21 -9.19
CA LYS A 248 -24.92 -5.87 -9.99
C LYS A 248 -23.54 -5.28 -9.69
N PRO A 249 -22.47 -6.09 -9.73
CA PRO A 249 -21.11 -5.58 -9.70
C PRO A 249 -20.83 -4.61 -10.85
N SER A 250 -19.95 -3.64 -10.64
CA SER A 250 -19.50 -2.75 -11.72
C SER A 250 -18.85 -3.58 -12.83
N ALA A 251 -19.21 -3.27 -14.08
CA ALA A 251 -18.63 -3.91 -15.25
C ALA A 251 -17.10 -3.76 -15.28
N ARG A 252 -16.45 -4.70 -15.92
CA ARG A 252 -15.01 -4.68 -16.22
C ARG A 252 -14.82 -4.92 -17.70
N LEU A 253 -13.68 -4.47 -18.22
CA LEU A 253 -13.24 -4.84 -19.55
C LEU A 253 -13.04 -6.35 -19.63
N ASP A 254 -13.07 -6.88 -20.84
CA ASP A 254 -12.69 -8.28 -21.05
C ASP A 254 -11.23 -8.48 -20.62
N PRO A 255 -10.91 -9.59 -19.91
CA PRO A 255 -9.54 -9.84 -19.47
C PRO A 255 -8.51 -9.79 -20.60
N THR A 256 -8.88 -10.21 -21.82
CA THR A 256 -7.99 -10.20 -22.99
C THR A 256 -7.66 -8.82 -23.52
N GLU A 257 -8.46 -7.80 -23.16
CA GLU A 257 -8.16 -6.39 -23.47
C GLU A 257 -7.14 -5.75 -22.52
N VAL A 258 -6.89 -6.39 -21.36
CA VAL A 258 -6.08 -5.82 -20.29
C VAL A 258 -4.81 -6.63 -20.03
N PHE A 259 -4.87 -7.96 -20.21
CA PHE A 259 -3.76 -8.86 -19.97
C PHE A 259 -3.25 -9.45 -21.27
N PHE A 260 -1.95 -9.40 -21.48
CA PHE A 260 -1.26 -9.89 -22.68
C PHE A 260 -0.23 -10.94 -22.29
N ASP A 261 -0.06 -11.99 -23.12
CA ASP A 261 0.89 -13.08 -22.85
C ASP A 261 2.19 -12.85 -23.64
N GLY A 262 3.24 -12.40 -22.95
CA GLY A 262 4.56 -12.14 -23.52
C GLY A 262 4.80 -10.67 -23.86
N LYS A 263 4.16 -10.10 -24.86
CA LYS A 263 4.34 -8.70 -25.26
C LYS A 263 3.02 -7.95 -25.25
N PHE A 264 3.10 -6.63 -25.16
CA PHE A 264 1.91 -5.78 -25.27
C PHE A 264 1.21 -6.01 -26.62
N GLY A 265 -0.07 -6.39 -26.56
CA GLY A 265 -0.88 -6.72 -27.73
C GLY A 265 -0.92 -8.21 -28.11
N ASP A 266 -0.10 -9.06 -27.51
CA ASP A 266 -0.15 -10.52 -27.75
C ASP A 266 -1.41 -11.12 -27.11
N SER A 267 -2.03 -12.11 -27.76
CA SER A 267 -3.26 -12.73 -27.27
C SER A 267 -3.03 -13.51 -25.97
N SER A 268 -3.91 -13.30 -25.00
CA SER A 268 -3.98 -14.01 -23.74
C SER A 268 -5.15 -15.00 -23.63
N GLU A 269 -5.88 -15.25 -24.74
CA GLU A 269 -7.06 -16.14 -24.76
C GLU A 269 -6.80 -17.51 -24.12
N LYS A 270 -5.61 -18.08 -24.32
CA LYS A 270 -5.23 -19.38 -23.74
C LYS A 270 -5.20 -19.40 -22.21
N ILE A 271 -4.99 -18.23 -21.58
CA ILE A 271 -4.95 -18.09 -20.12
C ILE A 271 -6.38 -18.08 -19.56
N PHE A 272 -7.34 -17.56 -20.33
CA PHE A 272 -8.72 -17.35 -19.91
C PHE A 272 -9.70 -18.35 -20.52
N SER A 273 -9.25 -19.22 -21.46
CA SER A 273 -10.08 -20.32 -21.96
C SER A 273 -10.26 -21.35 -20.86
N ASP A 274 -11.50 -21.59 -20.45
CA ASP A 274 -11.86 -22.75 -19.64
C ASP A 274 -11.47 -24.03 -20.41
N LYS A 275 -10.56 -24.84 -19.84
CA LYS A 275 -10.22 -26.15 -20.35
C LYS A 275 -11.19 -27.19 -19.82
#